data_a821cd75ef907377621636bed7cbce6b
#
_entry.id   a821cd75ef907377621636bed7cbce6b
#
_cell.length_a   1.000
_cell.length_b   1.000
_cell.length_c   1.000
_cell.angle_alpha   90.00
_cell.angle_beta   90.00
_cell.angle_gamma   90.00
#
_symmetry.space_group_name_H-M   'P 1'
#
loop_
_entity.id
_entity.type
_entity.pdbx_description
1 polymer ?
#
loop_
_entity_poly.entity_id
_entity_poly.type
_entity_poly.pdbx_seq_one_letter_code
_entity_poly.pdbx_strand_id
1 'polypeptide(L)'
;MNYMKIVPCDIANGPGVRITLFVAGCSHHCPGCHNPQTWDSNAGQPFTDETLNELIDLLRPDYIQGLTLTGGDPLYPENRIEIFRILFRVAEEFEGKKDVWMWTGYTWEELMQDRNEP
;
A
#
# COMPACT_ATOMS: atom_id res chain seq x y z
N MET A 1 -0.75 -1.05 -11.42
CA MET A 1 -0.21 -0.23 -10.31
C MET A 1 1.30 -0.19 -10.38
N ASN A 2 1.86 0.99 -10.19
CA ASN A 2 3.29 1.14 -10.02
C ASN A 2 3.63 1.39 -8.55
N TYR A 3 4.84 1.10 -8.14
CA TYR A 3 5.32 1.40 -6.80
C TYR A 3 6.68 2.09 -6.86
N MET A 4 6.96 2.91 -5.84
CA MET A 4 8.20 3.67 -5.78
C MET A 4 9.31 2.88 -5.09
N LYS A 5 9.00 2.26 -3.97
CA LYS A 5 9.97 1.48 -3.19
C LYS A 5 9.28 0.59 -2.17
N ILE A 6 10.01 -0.39 -1.69
CA ILE A 6 9.65 -1.21 -0.53
C ILE A 6 10.72 -0.95 0.54
N VAL A 7 10.29 -0.59 1.73
CA VAL A 7 11.20 -0.35 2.87
C VAL A 7 11.08 -1.53 3.83
N PRO A 8 12.10 -2.40 3.91
CA PRO A 8 12.10 -3.46 4.92
C PRO A 8 12.46 -2.89 6.29
N CYS A 9 11.90 -3.47 7.34
CA CYS A 9 12.20 -3.09 8.73
C CYS A 9 11.93 -1.62 9.05
N ASP A 10 10.79 -1.10 8.60
CA ASP A 10 10.37 0.28 8.86
C ASP A 10 9.71 0.37 10.23
N ILE A 11 10.13 1.37 11.02
CA ILE A 11 9.53 1.63 12.34
C ILE A 11 8.79 2.97 12.39
N ALA A 12 8.77 3.72 11.29
CA ALA A 12 8.22 5.08 11.23
C ALA A 12 6.76 5.13 10.77
N ASN A 13 6.25 4.11 10.09
CA ASN A 13 4.95 4.15 9.43
C ASN A 13 3.95 3.17 10.03
N GLY A 14 3.88 3.11 11.35
CA GLY A 14 2.93 2.28 12.08
C GLY A 14 3.58 1.58 13.27
N PRO A 15 2.80 0.84 14.07
CA PRO A 15 3.34 0.17 15.24
C PRO A 15 4.22 -1.02 14.89
N GLY A 16 5.30 -1.19 15.67
CA GLY A 16 6.21 -2.30 15.52
C GLY A 16 7.15 -2.17 14.33
N VAL A 17 7.86 -3.24 14.02
CA VAL A 17 8.71 -3.33 12.84
C VAL A 17 7.85 -3.79 11.66
N ARG A 18 7.89 -3.06 10.57
CA ARG A 18 6.96 -3.26 9.46
C ARG A 18 7.70 -3.30 8.12
N ILE A 19 7.02 -3.86 7.13
CA ILE A 19 7.40 -3.69 5.73
C ILE A 19 6.49 -2.59 5.19
N THR A 20 7.07 -1.59 4.53
CA THR A 20 6.30 -0.47 3.98
C THR A 20 6.42 -0.46 2.46
N LEU A 21 5.27 -0.46 1.79
CA LEU A 21 5.17 -0.32 0.33
C LEU A 21 4.72 1.09 -0.01
N PHE A 22 5.54 1.79 -0.79
CA PHE A 22 5.22 3.12 -1.30
C PHE A 22 4.72 3.00 -2.73
N VAL A 23 3.42 3.25 -2.93
CA VAL A 23 2.79 3.16 -4.24
C VAL A 23 2.82 4.50 -4.97
N ALA A 24 2.67 4.47 -6.29
CA ALA A 24 2.55 5.67 -7.13
C ALA A 24 1.08 5.96 -7.40
N GLY A 25 0.76 7.24 -7.67
CA GLY A 25 -0.58 7.71 -8.00
C GLY A 25 -1.30 8.29 -6.80
N CYS A 26 -1.70 9.55 -6.93
CA CYS A 26 -2.47 10.25 -5.89
C CYS A 26 -3.24 11.38 -6.54
N SER A 27 -4.56 11.40 -6.35
CA SER A 27 -5.42 12.46 -6.88
C SER A 27 -5.54 13.67 -5.95
N HIS A 28 -5.02 13.58 -4.73
CA HIS A 28 -5.21 14.63 -3.72
C HIS A 28 -4.27 15.81 -3.89
N HIS A 29 -3.03 15.59 -4.35
CA HIS A 29 -2.02 16.63 -4.54
C HIS A 29 -1.95 17.59 -3.36
N CYS A 30 -1.85 17.05 -2.15
CA CYS A 30 -1.91 17.83 -0.91
C CYS A 30 -0.81 18.89 -0.87
N PRO A 31 -1.14 20.14 -0.51
CA PRO A 31 -0.11 21.16 -0.29
C PRO A 31 0.85 20.69 0.82
N GLY A 32 2.15 20.80 0.57
CA GLY A 32 3.16 20.35 1.52
C GLY A 32 3.36 18.85 1.56
N CYS A 33 2.85 18.11 0.59
CA CYS A 33 3.08 16.67 0.48
C CYS A 33 4.58 16.36 0.44
N HIS A 34 5.02 15.37 1.25
CA HIS A 34 6.43 14.99 1.31
C HIS A 34 6.91 14.22 0.08
N ASN A 35 5.98 13.66 -0.70
CA ASN A 35 6.31 12.79 -1.82
C ASN A 35 5.55 13.19 -3.09
N PRO A 36 5.73 14.43 -3.60
CA PRO A 36 4.99 14.87 -4.80
C PRO A 36 5.30 14.02 -6.03
N GLN A 37 6.47 13.39 -6.09
CA GLN A 37 6.83 12.50 -7.19
C GLN A 37 5.92 11.28 -7.27
N THR A 38 5.19 10.92 -6.21
CA THR A 38 4.27 9.78 -6.20
C THR A 38 2.89 10.12 -6.78
N TRP A 39 2.64 11.39 -7.11
CA TRP A 39 1.36 11.81 -7.69
C TRP A 39 1.12 11.19 -9.07
N ASP A 40 2.19 10.96 -9.83
CA ASP A 40 2.09 10.34 -11.15
C ASP A 40 1.98 8.83 -11.00
N SER A 41 0.87 8.26 -11.48
CA SER A 41 0.63 6.81 -11.42
C SER A 41 1.61 6.01 -12.28
N ASN A 42 2.31 6.67 -13.20
CA ASN A 42 3.33 6.03 -14.05
C ASN A 42 4.73 6.13 -13.46
N ALA A 43 4.89 6.83 -12.33
CA ALA A 43 6.19 6.90 -11.65
C ALA A 43 6.56 5.56 -11.03
N GLY A 44 7.86 5.35 -10.81
CA GLY A 44 8.36 4.13 -10.19
C GLY A 44 8.39 2.96 -11.16
N GLN A 45 8.12 1.77 -10.66
CA GLN A 45 8.19 0.54 -11.45
C GLN A 45 6.89 -0.27 -11.31
N PRO A 46 6.59 -1.13 -12.30
CA PRO A 46 5.36 -1.93 -12.26
C PRO A 46 5.35 -2.88 -11.06
N PHE A 47 4.20 -2.98 -10.41
CA PHE A 47 3.96 -3.98 -9.38
C PHE A 47 3.52 -5.28 -10.06
N THR A 48 4.35 -6.30 -9.99
CA THR A 48 4.11 -7.59 -10.65
C THR A 48 3.84 -8.68 -9.62
N ASP A 49 3.48 -9.87 -10.10
CA ASP A 49 3.31 -11.03 -9.22
C ASP A 49 4.61 -11.40 -8.52
N GLU A 50 5.75 -11.22 -9.17
CA GLU A 50 7.05 -11.43 -8.54
C GLU A 50 7.28 -10.43 -7.40
N THR A 51 6.87 -9.17 -7.59
CA THR A 51 6.94 -8.15 -6.56
C THR A 51 6.06 -8.52 -5.36
N LEU A 52 4.87 -9.03 -5.62
CA LEU A 52 3.97 -9.50 -4.56
C LEU A 52 4.59 -10.65 -3.78
N ASN A 53 5.18 -11.61 -4.45
CA ASN A 53 5.85 -12.74 -3.79
C ASN A 53 7.02 -12.26 -2.92
N GLU A 54 7.81 -11.32 -3.42
CA GLU A 54 8.89 -10.71 -2.66
C GLU A 54 8.38 -10.01 -1.40
N LEU A 55 7.28 -9.26 -1.53
CA LEU A 55 6.65 -8.58 -0.42
C LEU A 55 6.19 -9.58 0.65
N ILE A 56 5.56 -10.66 0.25
CA ILE A 56 5.12 -11.72 1.15
C ILE A 56 6.31 -12.36 1.87
N ASP A 57 7.39 -12.63 1.16
CA ASP A 57 8.60 -13.21 1.77
C ASP A 57 9.21 -12.27 2.82
N LEU A 58 9.19 -10.97 2.57
CA LEU A 58 9.67 -9.98 3.54
C LEU A 58 8.83 -9.94 4.81
N LEU A 59 7.55 -10.30 4.71
CA LEU A 59 6.64 -10.33 5.87
C LEU A 59 6.77 -11.58 6.73
N ARG A 60 7.45 -12.63 6.27
CA ARG A 60 7.48 -13.92 6.96
C ARG A 60 8.18 -13.93 8.32
N PRO A 61 9.27 -13.18 8.57
CA PRO A 61 9.93 -13.23 9.87
C PRO A 61 8.99 -12.88 11.02
N ASP A 62 9.10 -13.58 12.12
CA ASP A 62 8.22 -13.41 13.28
C ASP A 62 8.28 -12.00 13.87
N TYR A 63 9.43 -11.33 13.78
CA TYR A 63 9.58 -9.98 14.30
C TYR A 63 8.90 -8.91 13.46
N ILE A 64 8.46 -9.24 12.25
CA ILE A 64 7.72 -8.30 11.40
C ILE A 64 6.26 -8.29 11.82
N GLN A 65 5.77 -7.15 12.28
CA GLN A 65 4.41 -7.02 12.76
C GLN A 65 3.38 -7.02 11.64
N GLY A 66 3.68 -6.38 10.54
CA GLY A 66 2.74 -6.29 9.44
C GLY A 66 3.21 -5.43 8.28
N LEU A 67 2.26 -5.04 7.46
CA LEU A 67 2.48 -4.27 6.23
C LEU A 67 1.88 -2.89 6.38
N THR A 68 2.58 -1.88 5.87
CA THR A 68 2.04 -0.52 5.72
C THR A 68 1.99 -0.17 4.25
N LEU A 69 0.85 0.34 3.81
CA LEU A 69 0.62 0.80 2.45
C LEU A 69 0.50 2.32 2.46
N THR A 70 1.37 3.00 1.72
CA THR A 70 1.44 4.46 1.69
C THR A 70 2.07 4.91 0.37
N GLY A 71 2.59 6.13 0.33
CA GLY A 71 3.27 6.67 -0.84
C GLY A 71 2.49 7.81 -1.44
N GLY A 72 1.99 7.62 -2.67
CA GLY A 72 0.88 8.36 -3.24
C GLY A 72 -0.37 8.00 -2.45
N ASP A 73 -1.35 7.40 -3.09
CA ASP A 73 -2.52 6.91 -2.34
C ASP A 73 -2.82 5.46 -2.71
N PRO A 74 -2.77 4.52 -1.75
CA PRO A 74 -3.12 3.12 -2.01
C PRO A 74 -4.53 2.94 -2.54
N LEU A 75 -5.45 3.84 -2.20
CA LEU A 75 -6.84 3.78 -2.66
C LEU A 75 -7.10 4.61 -3.90
N TYR A 76 -6.06 5.18 -4.54
CA TYR A 76 -6.19 5.77 -5.86
C TYR A 76 -6.85 4.74 -6.80
N PRO A 77 -7.89 5.12 -7.57
CA PRO A 77 -8.71 4.13 -8.30
C PRO A 77 -7.92 3.10 -9.11
N GLU A 78 -6.85 3.52 -9.79
CA GLU A 78 -6.03 2.60 -10.58
C GLU A 78 -5.27 1.58 -9.71
N ASN A 79 -5.12 1.84 -8.43
CA ASN A 79 -4.36 0.98 -7.51
C ASN A 79 -5.25 -0.03 -6.77
N ARG A 80 -6.55 0.20 -6.71
CA ARG A 80 -7.44 -0.54 -5.80
C ARG A 80 -7.47 -2.05 -6.03
N ILE A 81 -7.49 -2.48 -7.27
CA ILE A 81 -7.53 -3.92 -7.58
C ILE A 81 -6.26 -4.60 -7.07
N GLU A 82 -5.10 -3.99 -7.31
CA GLU A 82 -3.82 -4.55 -6.87
C GLU A 82 -3.70 -4.53 -5.34
N ILE A 83 -4.19 -3.47 -4.70
CA ILE A 83 -4.22 -3.37 -3.25
C ILE A 83 -5.09 -4.48 -2.65
N PHE A 84 -6.27 -4.75 -3.23
CA PHE A 84 -7.10 -5.86 -2.76
C PHE A 84 -6.41 -7.20 -2.92
N ARG A 85 -5.68 -7.43 -4.00
CA ARG A 85 -4.89 -8.64 -4.19
C ARG A 85 -3.84 -8.80 -3.09
N ILE A 86 -3.16 -7.72 -2.75
CA ILE A 86 -2.17 -7.71 -1.66
C ILE A 86 -2.83 -8.07 -0.34
N LEU A 87 -3.93 -7.42 -0.01
CA LEU A 87 -4.65 -7.66 1.25
C LEU A 87 -5.13 -9.11 1.34
N PHE A 88 -5.66 -9.64 0.25
CA PHE A 88 -6.13 -11.02 0.19
C PHE A 88 -5.00 -12.01 0.41
N ARG A 89 -3.87 -11.77 -0.25
CA ARG A 89 -2.70 -12.63 -0.14
C ARG A 89 -2.13 -12.62 1.28
N VAL A 90 -2.05 -11.45 1.91
CA VAL A 90 -1.57 -11.34 3.29
C VAL A 90 -2.50 -12.10 4.24
N ALA A 91 -3.80 -11.97 4.05
CA ALA A 91 -4.78 -12.68 4.88
C ALA A 91 -4.63 -14.20 4.74
N GLU A 92 -4.46 -14.71 3.52
CA GLU A 92 -4.30 -16.13 3.27
C GLU A 92 -2.97 -16.69 3.82
N GLU A 93 -1.88 -16.00 3.55
CA GLU A 93 -0.54 -16.50 3.91
C GLU A 93 -0.29 -16.50 5.42
N PHE A 94 -0.84 -15.52 6.12
CA PHE A 94 -0.51 -15.31 7.53
C PHE A 94 -1.69 -15.53 8.47
N GLU A 95 -2.83 -15.90 7.96
CA GLU A 95 -4.03 -16.24 8.76
C GLU A 95 -4.39 -15.19 9.81
N GLY A 96 -4.23 -13.91 9.45
CA GLY A 96 -4.52 -12.80 10.35
C GLY A 96 -3.42 -12.46 11.36
N LYS A 97 -2.27 -13.12 11.31
CA LYS A 97 -1.17 -12.86 12.24
C LYS A 97 -0.37 -11.60 11.91
N LYS A 98 -0.50 -11.08 10.68
CA LYS A 98 0.14 -9.84 10.26
C LYS A 98 -0.94 -8.80 10.02
N ASP A 99 -0.79 -7.63 10.62
CA ASP A 99 -1.73 -6.54 10.40
C ASP A 99 -1.38 -5.74 9.13
N VAL A 100 -2.32 -4.92 8.69
CA VAL A 100 -2.11 -4.01 7.56
C VAL A 100 -2.57 -2.62 7.96
N TRP A 101 -1.67 -1.66 7.81
CA TRP A 101 -1.95 -0.24 7.99
C TRP A 101 -1.94 0.44 6.63
N MET A 102 -2.83 1.40 6.46
CA MET A 102 -2.97 2.10 5.19
C MET A 102 -3.11 3.60 5.44
N TRP A 103 -2.28 4.38 4.77
CA TRP A 103 -2.36 5.83 4.78
C TRP A 103 -3.01 6.28 3.48
N THR A 104 -4.22 6.83 3.57
CA THR A 104 -4.98 7.29 2.40
C THR A 104 -5.60 8.66 2.69
N GLY A 105 -5.73 9.48 1.65
CA GLY A 105 -6.43 10.75 1.74
C GLY A 105 -7.94 10.65 1.48
N TYR A 106 -8.45 9.47 1.11
CA TYR A 106 -9.88 9.28 0.90
C TYR A 106 -10.61 9.18 2.24
N THR A 107 -11.77 9.84 2.33
CA THR A 107 -12.65 9.68 3.47
C THR A 107 -13.49 8.42 3.31
N TRP A 108 -14.06 7.95 4.41
CA TRP A 108 -14.99 6.82 4.38
C TRP A 108 -16.18 7.08 3.46
N GLU A 109 -16.69 8.31 3.48
CA GLU A 109 -17.83 8.71 2.65
C GLU A 109 -17.48 8.65 1.16
N GLU A 110 -16.29 9.13 0.77
CA GLU A 110 -15.83 9.05 -0.60
C GLU A 110 -15.69 7.61 -1.08
N LEU A 111 -15.18 6.73 -0.23
CA LEU A 111 -15.05 5.31 -0.55
C LEU A 111 -16.40 4.63 -0.72
N MET A 112 -17.39 5.00 0.10
CA MET A 112 -18.74 4.46 -0.01
C MET A 112 -19.42 4.90 -1.30
N GLN A 113 -19.22 6.13 -1.74
CA GLN A 113 -19.73 6.62 -3.02
C GLN A 113 -19.13 5.84 -4.18
N ASP A 114 -17.83 5.60 -4.17
CA ASP A 114 -17.14 4.86 -5.22
C ASP A 114 -17.66 3.42 -5.34
N ARG A 115 -18.05 2.82 -4.23
CA ARG A 115 -18.64 1.48 -4.24
C ARG A 115 -19.98 1.40 -4.94
N ASN A 116 -20.72 2.50 -4.96
CA ASN A 116 -22.07 2.57 -5.53
C ASN A 116 -22.06 3.00 -7.00
N GLU A 117 -20.92 3.43 -7.51
CA GLU A 117 -20.80 3.78 -8.92
C GLU A 117 -20.64 2.52 -9.77
N PRO A 118 -21.34 2.47 -10.93
CA PRO A 118 -21.23 1.33 -11.83
C PRO A 118 -19.86 1.22 -12.50
#